data_6f3ef5e651ee15d45e652a82f4d242ee
#
_entry.id   6f3ef5e651ee15d45e652a82f4d242ee
#
_cell.length_a   1.000
_cell.length_b   1.000
_cell.length_c   1.000
_cell.angle_alpha   90.00
_cell.angle_beta   90.00
_cell.angle_gamma   90.00
#
_symmetry.space_group_name_H-M   'P 1'
#
loop_
_entity.id
_entity.type
_entity.pdbx_description
1 polymer ?
#
loop_
_entity_poly.entity_id
_entity_poly.type
_entity_poly.pdbx_seq_one_letter_code
_entity_poly.pdbx_strand_id
1 'polypeptide(L)'
;MSIGGRIAGELERTIYVIAGLPIALRRGSNAPTVAARDIRRVYASRYWRPDRPRDGIELVVGLILVPIAVPLAALWFTIKNGPIIRQREGKGLLAQFGEQLRLYFAAGIVGPWYYILSLHRDGPQRAPTFLQRCETKRGIYALLRGKTGSPLGEKRKFAERCAAAGVRCVACEAVIDRKAMDTAELPDCDLFVKPLTGSGGRGAERWDRVGRRHWSNGKLTLGETALMDRFRDKGRPMIVQKRVRPHPALEPLTSGATPTVRALTMVDEQGRPELIAAVFRMSFGANRTVDNIHAGGLACWVSLADGRLGRASNLGSDARLGWTSDHPSTGARIEGRQLPFWPEVKELAIRAHTLFADRLLIGWDIAITEDGPILIEGNRGPDMDLMQRFMDIGFCDHRLAELIAWHLRARGYVPNDAQASKMSVVRVDAQ
;
A
#
# COMPACT_ATOMS: atom_id res chain seq x y z
N MET A 1 -4.94 -0.14 21.54
CA MET A 1 -4.75 1.06 20.68
C MET A 1 -4.72 2.29 21.58
N SER A 2 -3.71 3.14 21.47
CA SER A 2 -3.67 4.43 22.18
C SER A 2 -4.82 5.34 21.72
N ILE A 3 -5.23 6.29 22.56
CA ILE A 3 -6.28 7.29 22.23
C ILE A 3 -5.94 8.01 20.92
N GLY A 4 -4.68 8.42 20.72
CA GLY A 4 -4.22 9.04 19.47
C GLY A 4 -4.38 8.15 18.22
N GLY A 5 -4.19 6.83 18.35
CA GLY A 5 -4.41 5.89 17.24
C GLY A 5 -5.89 5.69 16.89
N ARG A 6 -6.81 5.88 17.84
CA ARG A 6 -8.26 5.85 17.57
C ARG A 6 -8.70 7.11 16.83
N ILE A 7 -8.26 8.28 17.31
CA ILE A 7 -8.58 9.58 16.67
C ILE A 7 -8.06 9.62 15.23
N ALA A 8 -6.82 9.19 14.99
CA ALA A 8 -6.26 9.14 13.64
C ALA A 8 -7.06 8.21 12.70
N GLY A 9 -7.51 7.06 13.21
CA GLY A 9 -8.34 6.14 12.43
C GLY A 9 -9.75 6.67 12.14
N GLU A 10 -10.32 7.51 13.02
CA GLU A 10 -11.62 8.17 12.80
C GLU A 10 -11.50 9.29 11.77
N LEU A 11 -10.45 10.09 11.87
CA LEU A 11 -10.16 11.14 10.89
C LEU A 11 -9.94 10.55 9.49
N GLU A 12 -9.20 9.46 9.37
CA GLU A 12 -8.97 8.77 8.10
C GLU A 12 -10.30 8.29 7.48
N ARG A 13 -11.21 7.75 8.28
CA ARG A 13 -12.52 7.30 7.80
C ARG A 13 -13.41 8.46 7.32
N THR A 14 -13.41 9.58 8.05
CA THR A 14 -14.13 10.79 7.65
C THR A 14 -13.59 11.33 6.33
N ILE A 15 -12.27 11.34 6.13
CA ILE A 15 -11.64 11.73 4.86
C ILE A 15 -12.11 10.82 3.71
N TYR A 16 -12.27 9.50 3.95
CA TYR A 16 -12.79 8.60 2.91
C TYR A 16 -14.26 8.86 2.57
N VAL A 17 -15.08 9.31 3.52
CA VAL A 17 -16.45 9.75 3.22
C VAL A 17 -16.40 10.99 2.32
N ILE A 18 -15.63 12.00 2.72
CA ILE A 18 -15.50 13.24 1.95
C ILE A 18 -15.01 12.94 0.52
N ALA A 19 -13.91 12.20 0.36
CA ALA A 19 -13.36 11.85 -0.95
C ALA A 19 -14.31 10.98 -1.79
N GLY A 20 -15.09 10.13 -1.15
CA GLY A 20 -16.00 9.19 -1.83
C GLY A 20 -17.29 9.80 -2.34
N LEU A 21 -17.71 10.95 -1.81
CA LEU A 21 -18.99 11.57 -2.18
C LEU A 21 -19.16 11.82 -3.68
N PRO A 22 -18.21 12.48 -4.38
CA PRO A 22 -18.37 12.74 -5.82
C PRO A 22 -18.41 11.43 -6.65
N ILE A 23 -17.66 10.41 -6.24
CA ILE A 23 -17.64 9.10 -6.89
C ILE A 23 -19.01 8.41 -6.72
N ALA A 24 -19.56 8.45 -5.49
CA ALA A 24 -20.84 7.85 -5.17
C ALA A 24 -22.01 8.55 -5.90
N LEU A 25 -21.98 9.86 -6.05
CA LEU A 25 -22.98 10.63 -6.79
C LEU A 25 -22.93 10.33 -8.29
N ARG A 26 -21.75 10.22 -8.87
CA ARG A 26 -21.56 9.97 -10.30
C ARG A 26 -21.81 8.52 -10.72
N ARG A 27 -21.74 7.57 -9.82
CA ARG A 27 -21.98 6.13 -10.07
C ARG A 27 -21.22 5.60 -11.28
N GLY A 28 -20.02 6.12 -11.57
CA GLY A 28 -19.18 5.71 -12.69
C GLY A 28 -19.53 6.34 -14.05
N SER A 29 -20.36 7.39 -14.10
CA SER A 29 -20.69 8.08 -15.37
C SER A 29 -19.48 8.68 -16.09
N ASN A 30 -18.41 8.99 -15.37
CA ASN A 30 -17.13 9.50 -15.88
C ASN A 30 -16.00 8.46 -15.84
N ALA A 31 -16.32 7.18 -15.74
CA ALA A 31 -15.32 6.13 -15.68
C ALA A 31 -14.66 5.93 -17.05
N PRO A 32 -13.32 5.75 -17.12
CA PRO A 32 -12.62 5.62 -18.40
C PRO A 32 -12.91 4.28 -19.09
N THR A 33 -13.29 3.25 -18.34
CA THR A 33 -13.55 1.90 -18.86
C THR A 33 -14.83 1.31 -18.27
N VAL A 34 -15.35 0.25 -18.87
CA VAL A 34 -16.49 -0.53 -18.34
C VAL A 34 -16.13 -1.12 -16.98
N ALA A 35 -14.92 -1.64 -16.82
CA ALA A 35 -14.45 -2.19 -15.55
C ALA A 35 -14.46 -1.14 -14.43
N ALA A 36 -13.93 0.04 -14.68
CA ALA A 36 -13.95 1.14 -13.73
C ALA A 36 -15.37 1.62 -13.39
N ARG A 37 -16.28 1.60 -14.38
CA ARG A 37 -17.69 1.91 -14.18
C ARG A 37 -18.36 0.94 -13.22
N ASP A 38 -18.13 -0.36 -13.40
CA ASP A 38 -18.71 -1.38 -12.53
C ASP A 38 -18.16 -1.27 -11.09
N ILE A 39 -16.86 -1.08 -10.93
CA ILE A 39 -16.23 -0.83 -9.65
C ILE A 39 -16.91 0.36 -8.94
N ARG A 40 -17.09 1.48 -9.63
CA ARG A 40 -17.70 2.70 -9.07
C ARG A 40 -19.18 2.56 -8.79
N ARG A 41 -19.92 1.79 -9.58
CA ARG A 41 -21.33 1.45 -9.29
C ARG A 41 -21.46 0.63 -8.02
N VAL A 42 -20.62 -0.39 -7.86
CA VAL A 42 -20.59 -1.21 -6.63
C VAL A 42 -20.19 -0.36 -5.43
N TYR A 43 -19.15 0.47 -5.56
CA TYR A 43 -18.75 1.41 -4.51
C TYR A 43 -19.88 2.36 -4.12
N ALA A 44 -20.54 2.99 -5.10
CA ALA A 44 -21.64 3.93 -4.87
C ALA A 44 -22.81 3.29 -4.13
N SER A 45 -23.17 2.05 -4.47
CA SER A 45 -24.24 1.32 -3.78
C SER A 45 -23.95 1.10 -2.30
N ARG A 46 -22.68 0.85 -1.96
CA ARG A 46 -22.24 0.65 -0.57
C ARG A 46 -22.03 1.95 0.18
N TYR A 47 -21.61 3.00 -0.49
CA TYR A 47 -21.42 4.31 0.11
C TYR A 47 -22.67 4.81 0.83
N TRP A 48 -23.85 4.63 0.22
CA TRP A 48 -25.15 5.06 0.74
C TRP A 48 -25.82 4.04 1.67
N ARG A 49 -25.23 2.87 1.88
CA ARG A 49 -25.75 1.79 2.74
C ARG A 49 -24.71 1.42 3.80
N PRO A 50 -24.60 2.19 4.89
CA PRO A 50 -23.67 1.88 5.95
C PRO A 50 -24.04 0.54 6.61
N ASP A 51 -23.05 -0.35 6.78
CA ASP A 51 -23.26 -1.67 7.37
C ASP A 51 -23.48 -1.59 8.91
N ARG A 52 -23.05 -0.49 9.53
CA ARG A 52 -23.11 -0.27 11.00
C ARG A 52 -23.63 1.14 11.31
N PRO A 53 -24.32 1.34 12.46
CA PRO A 53 -24.77 2.68 12.88
C PRO A 53 -23.65 3.73 12.90
N ARG A 54 -22.46 3.32 13.35
CA ARG A 54 -21.27 4.18 13.36
C ARG A 54 -20.89 4.69 11.96
N ASP A 55 -20.95 3.82 10.96
CA ASP A 55 -20.61 4.19 9.58
C ASP A 55 -21.63 5.20 9.03
N GLY A 56 -22.88 5.13 9.50
CA GLY A 56 -23.93 6.13 9.24
C GLY A 56 -23.62 7.49 9.85
N ILE A 57 -23.18 7.53 11.11
CA ILE A 57 -22.76 8.77 11.77
C ILE A 57 -21.55 9.38 11.02
N GLU A 58 -20.54 8.58 10.68
CA GLU A 58 -19.38 9.01 9.91
C GLU A 58 -19.79 9.59 8.54
N LEU A 59 -20.80 8.98 7.89
CA LEU A 59 -21.36 9.49 6.63
C LEU A 59 -21.97 10.88 6.80
N VAL A 60 -22.85 11.05 7.78
CA VAL A 60 -23.52 12.34 8.05
C VAL A 60 -22.50 13.44 8.40
N VAL A 61 -21.58 13.14 9.32
CA VAL A 61 -20.50 14.08 9.70
C VAL A 61 -19.64 14.44 8.51
N GLY A 62 -19.24 13.45 7.71
CA GLY A 62 -18.44 13.67 6.51
C GLY A 62 -19.15 14.58 5.50
N LEU A 63 -20.44 14.36 5.25
CA LEU A 63 -21.23 15.20 4.33
C LEU A 63 -21.35 16.66 4.80
N ILE A 64 -21.58 16.88 6.11
CA ILE A 64 -21.62 18.21 6.70
C ILE A 64 -20.29 18.92 6.58
N LEU A 65 -19.17 18.20 6.68
CA LEU A 65 -17.83 18.78 6.65
C LEU A 65 -17.32 19.10 5.24
N VAL A 66 -17.91 18.52 4.18
CA VAL A 66 -17.45 18.73 2.78
C VAL A 66 -17.24 20.21 2.43
N PRO A 67 -18.21 21.12 2.63
CA PRO A 67 -18.08 22.52 2.19
C PRO A 67 -16.97 23.29 2.91
N ILE A 68 -16.52 22.81 4.04
CA ILE A 68 -15.45 23.43 4.84
C ILE A 68 -14.13 22.70 4.62
N ALA A 69 -14.12 21.38 4.77
CA ALA A 69 -12.88 20.58 4.76
C ALA A 69 -12.20 20.56 3.38
N VAL A 70 -12.98 20.53 2.29
CA VAL A 70 -12.41 20.48 0.94
C VAL A 70 -11.69 21.78 0.56
N PRO A 71 -12.29 22.98 0.69
CA PRO A 71 -11.59 24.23 0.43
C PRO A 71 -10.40 24.46 1.36
N LEU A 72 -10.52 24.14 2.66
CA LEU A 72 -9.42 24.29 3.60
C LEU A 72 -8.25 23.35 3.27
N ALA A 73 -8.52 22.11 2.91
CA ALA A 73 -7.48 21.18 2.46
C ALA A 73 -6.81 21.66 1.17
N ALA A 74 -7.59 22.08 0.18
CA ALA A 74 -7.06 22.65 -1.07
C ALA A 74 -6.17 23.86 -0.81
N LEU A 75 -6.62 24.79 0.05
CA LEU A 75 -5.84 25.98 0.43
C LEU A 75 -4.54 25.59 1.14
N TRP A 76 -4.63 24.72 2.16
CA TRP A 76 -3.47 24.27 2.93
C TRP A 76 -2.40 23.63 2.04
N PHE A 77 -2.79 22.69 1.17
CA PHE A 77 -1.85 22.01 0.29
C PHE A 77 -1.33 22.92 -0.82
N THR A 78 -2.11 23.91 -1.26
CA THR A 78 -1.63 24.93 -2.19
C THR A 78 -0.57 25.83 -1.53
N ILE A 79 -0.78 26.28 -0.29
CA ILE A 79 0.21 27.06 0.45
C ILE A 79 1.50 26.26 0.65
N LYS A 80 1.37 24.98 1.02
CA LYS A 80 2.50 24.11 1.32
C LYS A 80 3.33 23.72 0.07
N ASN A 81 2.68 23.36 -1.01
CA ASN A 81 3.32 22.77 -2.19
C ASN A 81 3.33 23.68 -3.42
N GLY A 82 2.36 24.58 -3.50
CA GLY A 82 2.14 25.41 -4.67
C GLY A 82 3.33 26.26 -5.09
N PRO A 83 4.09 26.90 -4.17
CA PRO A 83 5.28 27.65 -4.54
C PRO A 83 6.33 26.80 -5.25
N ILE A 84 6.51 25.55 -4.82
CA ILE A 84 7.48 24.59 -5.40
C ILE A 84 7.04 24.20 -6.82
N ILE A 85 5.75 23.89 -7.00
CA ILE A 85 5.19 23.56 -8.32
C ILE A 85 5.23 24.77 -9.24
N ARG A 86 4.92 25.98 -8.72
CA ARG A 86 5.05 27.22 -9.51
C ARG A 86 6.47 27.43 -10.00
N GLN A 87 7.46 27.26 -9.15
CA GLN A 87 8.87 27.39 -9.53
C GLN A 87 9.30 26.33 -10.55
N ARG A 88 8.84 25.07 -10.39
CA ARG A 88 9.26 23.94 -11.21
C ARG A 88 8.53 23.85 -12.56
N GLU A 89 7.24 24.18 -12.58
CA GLU A 89 6.34 23.91 -13.70
C GLU A 89 5.58 25.16 -14.20
N GLY A 90 5.78 26.33 -13.57
CA GLY A 90 5.13 27.59 -13.96
C GLY A 90 3.67 27.72 -13.54
N LYS A 91 3.04 26.69 -12.96
CA LYS A 91 1.60 26.70 -12.61
C LYS A 91 1.31 27.62 -11.41
N GLY A 92 0.50 28.69 -11.61
CA GLY A 92 0.14 29.67 -10.58
C GLY A 92 -0.65 29.06 -9.39
N LEU A 93 -0.57 29.71 -8.22
CA LEU A 93 -1.21 29.22 -6.98
C LEU A 93 -2.73 29.16 -7.09
N LEU A 94 -3.37 30.20 -7.64
CA LEU A 94 -4.82 30.24 -7.83
C LEU A 94 -5.30 29.16 -8.80
N ALA A 95 -4.52 28.88 -9.85
CA ALA A 95 -4.81 27.82 -10.79
C ALA A 95 -4.76 26.44 -10.09
N GLN A 96 -3.74 26.19 -9.27
CA GLN A 96 -3.61 24.95 -8.48
C GLN A 96 -4.77 24.79 -7.48
N PHE A 97 -5.15 25.87 -6.78
CA PHE A 97 -6.27 25.86 -5.85
C PHE A 97 -7.60 25.55 -6.55
N GLY A 98 -7.93 26.30 -7.62
CA GLY A 98 -9.16 26.10 -8.39
C GLY A 98 -9.24 24.71 -9.04
N GLU A 99 -8.08 24.19 -9.51
CA GLU A 99 -8.00 22.85 -10.09
C GLU A 99 -8.26 21.75 -9.04
N GLN A 100 -7.75 21.88 -7.81
CA GLN A 100 -8.04 20.95 -6.72
C GLN A 100 -9.55 20.90 -6.41
N LEU A 101 -10.23 22.05 -6.35
CA LEU A 101 -11.68 22.09 -6.15
C LEU A 101 -12.42 21.41 -7.29
N ARG A 102 -12.07 21.71 -8.54
CA ARG A 102 -12.67 21.08 -9.72
C ARG A 102 -12.47 19.57 -9.72
N LEU A 103 -11.25 19.09 -9.42
CA LEU A 103 -10.92 17.68 -9.37
C LEU A 103 -11.61 16.93 -8.22
N TYR A 104 -11.86 17.62 -7.11
CA TYR A 104 -12.70 17.05 -6.06
C TYR A 104 -14.09 16.71 -6.60
N PHE A 105 -14.79 17.68 -7.18
CA PHE A 105 -16.13 17.44 -7.73
C PHE A 105 -16.14 16.48 -8.93
N ALA A 106 -15.08 16.45 -9.72
CA ALA A 106 -14.98 15.57 -10.88
C ALA A 106 -14.67 14.12 -10.54
N ALA A 107 -13.78 13.86 -9.57
CA ALA A 107 -13.21 12.53 -9.33
C ALA A 107 -12.94 12.20 -7.85
N GLY A 108 -13.38 13.02 -6.89
CA GLY A 108 -13.13 12.79 -5.47
C GLY A 108 -11.68 13.03 -5.02
N ILE A 109 -10.90 13.77 -5.80
CA ILE A 109 -9.50 14.07 -5.48
C ILE A 109 -9.47 15.16 -4.41
N VAL A 110 -9.05 14.81 -3.19
CA VAL A 110 -8.80 15.78 -2.10
C VAL A 110 -7.35 16.25 -2.12
N GLY A 111 -7.10 17.44 -1.57
CA GLY A 111 -5.86 18.22 -1.62
C GLY A 111 -4.53 17.44 -1.66
N PRO A 112 -4.21 16.52 -0.72
CA PRO A 112 -2.94 15.80 -0.78
C PRO A 112 -2.78 14.94 -2.04
N TRP A 113 -3.86 14.32 -2.53
CA TRP A 113 -3.83 13.44 -3.68
C TRP A 113 -3.57 14.16 -5.00
N TYR A 114 -3.92 15.44 -5.09
CA TYR A 114 -3.56 16.29 -6.22
C TYR A 114 -2.04 16.33 -6.44
N TYR A 115 -1.27 16.46 -5.36
CA TYR A 115 0.20 16.47 -5.40
C TYR A 115 0.80 15.05 -5.44
N ILE A 116 0.25 14.12 -4.64
CA ILE A 116 0.69 12.72 -4.60
C ILE A 116 0.61 12.08 -6.00
N LEU A 117 -0.48 12.28 -6.72
CA LEU A 117 -0.70 11.72 -8.05
C LEU A 117 -0.18 12.61 -9.20
N SER A 118 0.55 13.70 -8.87
CA SER A 118 1.11 14.64 -9.84
C SER A 118 0.07 15.25 -10.80
N LEU A 119 -1.17 15.43 -10.34
CA LEU A 119 -2.29 15.91 -11.15
C LEU A 119 -2.16 17.39 -11.55
N HIS A 120 -1.23 18.13 -10.96
CA HIS A 120 -0.85 19.47 -11.41
C HIS A 120 -0.27 19.51 -12.84
N ARG A 121 0.18 18.38 -13.39
CA ARG A 121 0.68 18.28 -14.77
C ARG A 121 -0.47 18.12 -15.77
N ASP A 122 -1.21 16.99 -15.64
CA ASP A 122 -2.21 16.55 -16.63
C ASP A 122 -3.62 16.41 -16.02
N GLY A 123 -3.86 17.12 -14.91
CA GLY A 123 -4.94 17.04 -13.95
C GLY A 123 -6.31 16.48 -14.37
N PRO A 124 -7.14 17.25 -15.11
CA PRO A 124 -8.52 16.85 -15.36
C PRO A 124 -8.68 15.59 -16.19
N GLN A 125 -7.76 15.34 -17.11
CA GLN A 125 -7.82 14.18 -18.02
C GLN A 125 -7.43 12.89 -17.34
N ARG A 126 -6.44 12.93 -16.43
CA ARG A 126 -5.93 11.73 -15.72
C ARG A 126 -6.71 11.39 -14.46
N ALA A 127 -7.35 12.36 -13.79
CA ALA A 127 -8.02 12.10 -12.51
C ALA A 127 -9.03 10.94 -12.53
N PRO A 128 -9.85 10.75 -13.59
CA PRO A 128 -10.77 9.60 -13.65
C PRO A 128 -10.10 8.24 -13.78
N THR A 129 -8.82 8.16 -14.20
CA THR A 129 -8.12 6.88 -14.35
C THR A 129 -7.63 6.33 -13.01
N PHE A 130 -7.52 7.16 -11.97
CA PHE A 130 -7.04 6.71 -10.67
C PHE A 130 -8.13 6.03 -9.84
N LEU A 131 -7.81 4.84 -9.34
CA LEU A 131 -8.60 4.13 -8.35
C LEU A 131 -8.32 4.74 -6.97
N GLN A 132 -9.33 5.38 -6.37
CA GLN A 132 -9.16 6.12 -5.14
C GLN A 132 -9.05 5.22 -3.91
N ARG A 133 -8.35 5.68 -2.89
CA ARG A 133 -8.18 4.94 -1.63
C ARG A 133 -9.51 4.66 -0.92
N CYS A 134 -10.47 5.57 -1.01
CA CYS A 134 -11.82 5.36 -0.48
C CYS A 134 -12.55 4.21 -1.19
N GLU A 135 -12.39 4.06 -2.52
CA GLU A 135 -12.99 2.97 -3.29
C GLU A 135 -12.43 1.61 -2.84
N THR A 136 -11.11 1.52 -2.61
CA THR A 136 -10.47 0.26 -2.21
C THR A 136 -10.67 -0.09 -0.74
N LYS A 137 -10.30 0.81 0.18
CA LYS A 137 -10.28 0.53 1.63
C LYS A 137 -11.67 0.44 2.25
N ARG A 138 -12.62 1.28 1.83
CA ARG A 138 -13.99 1.30 2.37
C ARG A 138 -15.00 0.49 1.54
N GLY A 139 -14.66 0.16 0.30
CA GLY A 139 -15.56 -0.53 -0.63
C GLY A 139 -15.08 -1.92 -1.00
N ILE A 140 -14.18 -1.98 -1.96
CA ILE A 140 -13.86 -3.18 -2.74
C ILE A 140 -13.16 -4.26 -1.94
N TYR A 141 -12.20 -3.92 -1.07
CA TYR A 141 -11.44 -4.92 -0.32
C TYR A 141 -12.28 -5.81 0.58
N ALA A 142 -13.40 -5.30 1.11
CA ALA A 142 -14.32 -6.12 1.89
C ALA A 142 -15.01 -7.19 1.03
N LEU A 143 -15.32 -6.87 -0.23
CA LEU A 143 -15.97 -7.76 -1.19
C LEU A 143 -15.03 -8.80 -1.79
N LEU A 144 -13.74 -8.46 -1.90
CA LEU A 144 -12.70 -9.35 -2.44
C LEU A 144 -12.09 -10.28 -1.38
N ARG A 145 -12.52 -10.21 -0.11
CA ARG A 145 -12.05 -11.12 0.93
C ARG A 145 -12.51 -12.54 0.67
N GLY A 146 -11.64 -13.51 0.95
CA GLY A 146 -12.01 -14.92 1.03
C GLY A 146 -12.91 -15.19 2.25
N LYS A 147 -13.54 -16.37 2.27
CA LYS A 147 -14.47 -16.79 3.33
C LYS A 147 -13.77 -17.13 4.66
N THR A 148 -12.49 -17.48 4.62
CA THR A 148 -11.70 -17.93 5.78
C THR A 148 -10.70 -16.89 6.24
N GLY A 149 -10.32 -16.94 7.52
CA GLY A 149 -9.27 -16.08 8.08
C GLY A 149 -7.90 -16.44 7.51
N SER A 150 -7.25 -15.50 6.80
CA SER A 150 -5.92 -15.72 6.25
C SER A 150 -4.83 -15.54 7.32
N PRO A 151 -3.81 -16.43 7.39
CA PRO A 151 -2.65 -16.29 8.28
C PRO A 151 -1.72 -15.13 7.93
N LEU A 152 -1.92 -14.45 6.80
CA LEU A 152 -1.13 -13.28 6.37
C LEU A 152 -1.06 -12.14 7.41
N GLY A 153 -2.00 -12.08 8.36
CA GLY A 153 -2.04 -11.03 9.39
C GLY A 153 -1.14 -11.28 10.60
N GLU A 154 -0.60 -12.50 10.75
CA GLU A 154 0.24 -12.91 11.87
C GLU A 154 1.53 -13.53 11.32
N LYS A 155 2.66 -12.88 11.60
CA LYS A 155 3.94 -13.13 10.92
C LYS A 155 4.54 -14.51 11.21
N ARG A 156 4.28 -15.09 12.39
CA ARG A 156 4.75 -16.44 12.72
C ARG A 156 3.98 -17.48 11.89
N LYS A 157 2.64 -17.42 11.89
CA LYS A 157 1.80 -18.33 11.11
C LYS A 157 2.07 -18.23 9.61
N PHE A 158 2.37 -17.01 9.13
CA PHE A 158 2.81 -16.79 7.76
C PHE A 158 4.11 -17.53 7.45
N ALA A 159 5.14 -17.36 8.30
CA ALA A 159 6.45 -18.01 8.13
C ALA A 159 6.34 -19.54 8.21
N GLU A 160 5.60 -20.07 9.18
CA GLU A 160 5.33 -21.51 9.35
C GLU A 160 4.67 -22.11 8.11
N ARG A 161 3.64 -21.42 7.56
CA ARG A 161 2.94 -21.88 6.36
C ARG A 161 3.84 -21.88 5.12
N CYS A 162 4.65 -20.84 4.94
CA CYS A 162 5.63 -20.76 3.86
C CYS A 162 6.65 -21.91 3.97
N ALA A 163 7.22 -22.10 5.16
CA ALA A 163 8.22 -23.15 5.41
C ALA A 163 7.66 -24.55 5.12
N ALA A 164 6.45 -24.85 5.60
CA ALA A 164 5.78 -26.14 5.36
C ALA A 164 5.53 -26.43 3.86
N ALA A 165 5.42 -25.39 3.03
CA ALA A 165 5.22 -25.49 1.59
C ALA A 165 6.51 -25.32 0.77
N GLY A 166 7.67 -25.21 1.40
CA GLY A 166 8.94 -24.96 0.71
C GLY A 166 8.99 -23.60 -0.01
N VAL A 167 8.18 -22.61 0.41
CA VAL A 167 8.20 -21.26 -0.11
C VAL A 167 9.20 -20.44 0.71
N ARG A 168 10.23 -19.92 0.06
CA ARG A 168 11.33 -19.20 0.73
C ARG A 168 10.84 -17.91 1.38
N CYS A 169 10.86 -17.85 2.71
CA CYS A 169 10.48 -16.69 3.50
C CYS A 169 11.41 -16.48 4.69
N VAL A 170 11.41 -15.28 5.26
CA VAL A 170 12.20 -14.99 6.46
C VAL A 170 11.61 -15.75 7.64
N ALA A 171 12.43 -16.60 8.26
CA ALA A 171 12.05 -17.43 9.39
C ALA A 171 11.68 -16.61 10.63
N CYS A 172 10.82 -17.15 11.47
CA CYS A 172 10.60 -16.70 12.83
C CYS A 172 11.59 -17.43 13.73
N GLU A 173 12.62 -16.73 14.20
CA GLU A 173 13.64 -17.35 15.08
C GLU A 173 13.13 -17.44 16.53
N ALA A 174 12.42 -16.41 17.00
CA ALA A 174 11.81 -16.40 18.32
C ALA A 174 10.60 -15.46 18.36
N VAL A 175 9.71 -15.68 19.33
CA VAL A 175 8.66 -14.73 19.70
C VAL A 175 8.86 -14.33 21.16
N ILE A 176 9.05 -13.05 21.39
CA ILE A 176 9.19 -12.48 22.76
C ILE A 176 7.82 -11.95 23.17
N ASP A 177 7.20 -12.58 24.15
CA ASP A 177 5.94 -12.18 24.76
C ASP A 177 6.08 -12.11 26.28
N ARG A 178 5.42 -11.14 26.90
CA ARG A 178 5.37 -11.02 28.37
C ARG A 178 4.68 -12.22 29.04
N LYS A 179 3.79 -12.90 28.32
CA LYS A 179 2.96 -13.99 28.84
C LYS A 179 3.54 -15.39 28.59
N ALA A 180 4.48 -15.50 27.67
CA ALA A 180 5.12 -16.76 27.34
C ALA A 180 6.61 -16.66 27.65
N MET A 181 7.09 -17.53 28.55
CA MET A 181 8.52 -17.77 28.70
C MET A 181 9.02 -18.57 27.51
N ASP A 182 9.22 -17.88 26.37
CA ASP A 182 9.94 -18.50 25.27
C ASP A 182 11.40 -18.53 25.67
N THR A 183 11.91 -19.74 25.94
CA THR A 183 13.30 -19.99 26.35
C THR A 183 14.22 -20.07 25.14
N ALA A 184 13.73 -19.72 23.95
CA ALA A 184 14.51 -19.75 22.73
C ALA A 184 15.69 -18.75 22.84
N GLU A 185 16.88 -19.25 22.64
CA GLU A 185 18.07 -18.43 22.51
C GLU A 185 18.01 -17.58 21.24
N LEU A 186 18.45 -16.33 21.36
CA LEU A 186 18.52 -15.47 20.18
C LEU A 186 19.66 -15.94 19.24
N PRO A 187 19.46 -15.95 17.92
CA PRO A 187 20.52 -16.31 16.98
C PRO A 187 21.67 -15.30 17.06
N ASP A 188 22.89 -15.78 17.14
CA ASP A 188 24.10 -14.93 17.29
C ASP A 188 24.50 -14.30 15.94
N CYS A 189 23.60 -13.48 15.39
CA CYS A 189 23.76 -12.74 14.13
C CYS A 189 23.03 -11.38 14.22
N ASP A 190 23.07 -10.59 13.15
CA ASP A 190 22.25 -9.36 13.05
C ASP A 190 20.77 -9.70 13.11
N LEU A 191 20.01 -8.95 13.92
CA LEU A 191 18.60 -9.18 14.18
C LEU A 191 17.73 -8.06 13.62
N PHE A 192 16.52 -8.46 13.21
CA PHE A 192 15.42 -7.55 12.92
C PHE A 192 14.22 -7.93 13.79
N VAL A 193 13.84 -7.04 14.70
CA VAL A 193 12.78 -7.28 15.68
C VAL A 193 11.61 -6.37 15.39
N LYS A 194 10.41 -6.94 15.27
CA LYS A 194 9.19 -6.19 14.93
C LYS A 194 7.98 -6.75 15.66
N PRO A 195 6.88 -5.98 15.80
CA PRO A 195 5.64 -6.53 16.35
C PRO A 195 5.14 -7.74 15.56
N LEU A 196 4.69 -8.78 16.26
CA LEU A 196 4.14 -10.01 15.68
C LEU A 196 2.94 -9.70 14.76
N THR A 197 2.11 -8.72 15.16
CA THR A 197 0.98 -8.20 14.38
C THR A 197 1.16 -6.71 14.10
N GLY A 198 0.53 -6.20 13.05
CA GLY A 198 0.63 -4.80 12.63
C GLY A 198 1.34 -4.64 11.29
N SER A 199 1.39 -3.40 10.79
CA SER A 199 1.87 -3.04 9.46
C SER A 199 2.68 -1.75 9.47
N GLY A 200 3.34 -1.43 8.34
CA GLY A 200 4.00 -0.16 8.12
C GLY A 200 5.35 0.00 8.83
N GLY A 201 5.99 -1.07 9.29
CA GLY A 201 7.30 -1.03 9.96
C GLY A 201 7.28 -0.34 11.34
N ARG A 202 6.10 0.03 11.86
CA ARG A 202 5.99 0.74 13.15
C ARG A 202 6.45 -0.12 14.32
N GLY A 203 7.46 0.36 15.03
CA GLY A 203 8.06 -0.33 16.17
C GLY A 203 8.99 -1.47 15.78
N ALA A 204 9.44 -1.52 14.52
CA ALA A 204 10.54 -2.36 14.10
C ALA A 204 11.87 -1.76 14.55
N GLU A 205 12.78 -2.61 14.99
CA GLU A 205 14.14 -2.24 15.42
C GLU A 205 15.15 -3.15 14.73
N ARG A 206 16.25 -2.55 14.29
CA ARG A 206 17.43 -3.23 13.77
C ARG A 206 18.46 -3.32 14.89
N TRP A 207 19.06 -4.49 15.07
CA TRP A 207 20.11 -4.76 16.04
C TRP A 207 21.27 -5.47 15.36
N ASP A 208 22.38 -4.77 15.22
CA ASP A 208 23.59 -5.31 14.60
C ASP A 208 24.41 -6.05 15.67
N ARG A 209 24.91 -7.24 15.37
CA ARG A 209 25.77 -8.00 16.25
C ARG A 209 27.14 -7.31 16.38
N VAL A 210 27.53 -7.00 17.60
CA VAL A 210 28.81 -6.33 17.91
C VAL A 210 29.76 -7.20 18.73
N GLY A 211 29.33 -8.37 19.18
CA GLY A 211 30.09 -9.33 19.95
C GLY A 211 29.29 -10.61 20.19
N ARG A 212 29.89 -11.60 20.83
CA ARG A 212 29.17 -12.85 21.16
C ARG A 212 28.00 -12.53 22.08
N ARG A 213 26.76 -12.77 21.60
CA ARG A 213 25.48 -12.50 22.30
C ARG A 213 25.34 -11.05 22.77
N HIS A 214 25.89 -10.10 22.00
CA HIS A 214 25.75 -8.65 22.20
C HIS A 214 25.34 -7.97 20.92
N TRP A 215 24.36 -7.08 21.01
CA TRP A 215 23.78 -6.35 19.86
C TRP A 215 23.69 -4.85 20.13
N SER A 216 23.86 -4.08 19.07
CA SER A 216 23.72 -2.62 19.11
C SER A 216 22.71 -2.15 18.06
N ASN A 217 21.89 -1.16 18.43
CA ASN A 217 21.01 -0.46 17.49
C ASN A 217 21.57 0.93 17.09
N GLY A 218 22.85 1.18 17.40
CA GLY A 218 23.52 2.46 17.17
C GLY A 218 23.31 3.50 18.29
N LYS A 219 22.42 3.22 19.25
CA LYS A 219 22.19 4.07 20.45
C LYS A 219 22.47 3.31 21.75
N LEU A 220 22.16 2.05 21.77
CA LEU A 220 22.30 1.15 22.90
C LEU A 220 23.06 -0.10 22.45
N THR A 221 23.90 -0.63 23.36
CA THR A 221 24.50 -1.96 23.21
C THR A 221 24.03 -2.82 24.38
N LEU A 222 23.43 -3.97 24.10
CA LEU A 222 22.81 -4.83 25.09
C LEU A 222 23.25 -6.29 24.89
N GLY A 223 23.46 -7.00 25.99
CA GLY A 223 23.53 -8.46 25.99
C GLY A 223 22.13 -9.07 25.85
N GLU A 224 22.07 -10.38 25.58
CA GLU A 224 20.83 -11.08 25.25
C GLU A 224 19.72 -10.89 26.25
N THR A 225 19.97 -11.13 27.55
CA THR A 225 18.95 -11.00 28.60
C THR A 225 18.35 -9.58 28.62
N ALA A 226 19.21 -8.54 28.63
CA ALA A 226 18.75 -7.17 28.61
C ALA A 226 17.98 -6.79 27.35
N LEU A 227 18.36 -7.38 26.19
CA LEU A 227 17.65 -7.18 24.93
C LEU A 227 16.27 -7.84 24.95
N MET A 228 16.16 -9.05 25.48
CA MET A 228 14.89 -9.76 25.63
C MET A 228 13.96 -9.01 26.59
N ASP A 229 14.45 -8.55 27.74
CA ASP A 229 13.66 -7.79 28.71
C ASP A 229 13.14 -6.47 28.11
N ARG A 230 14.00 -5.75 27.39
CA ARG A 230 13.59 -4.56 26.63
C ARG A 230 12.40 -4.81 25.72
N PHE A 231 12.34 -5.97 25.04
CA PHE A 231 11.22 -6.30 24.16
C PHE A 231 9.99 -6.81 24.91
N ARG A 232 10.15 -7.50 26.04
CA ARG A 232 9.05 -7.86 26.95
C ARG A 232 8.33 -6.61 27.49
N ASP A 233 9.09 -5.56 27.80
CA ASP A 233 8.56 -4.28 28.29
C ASP A 233 7.77 -3.48 27.25
N LYS A 234 7.86 -3.82 25.97
CA LYS A 234 7.00 -3.21 24.94
C LYS A 234 5.50 -3.51 25.13
N GLY A 235 5.13 -4.48 25.99
CA GLY A 235 3.75 -4.83 26.31
C GLY A 235 2.95 -5.44 25.17
N ARG A 236 3.64 -5.95 24.13
CA ARG A 236 3.06 -6.64 22.97
C ARG A 236 4.03 -7.69 22.43
N PRO A 237 3.51 -8.79 21.84
CA PRO A 237 4.36 -9.81 21.25
C PRO A 237 5.25 -9.25 20.14
N MET A 238 6.54 -9.57 20.20
CA MET A 238 7.56 -9.20 19.20
C MET A 238 8.10 -10.46 18.54
N ILE A 239 8.27 -10.43 17.22
CA ILE A 239 8.94 -11.48 16.46
C ILE A 239 10.39 -11.08 16.22
N VAL A 240 11.29 -12.02 16.44
CA VAL A 240 12.71 -11.91 16.12
C VAL A 240 12.99 -12.66 14.83
N GLN A 241 13.68 -12.02 13.92
CA GLN A 241 14.10 -12.57 12.63
C GLN A 241 15.59 -12.26 12.40
N LYS A 242 16.30 -13.10 11.69
CA LYS A 242 17.61 -12.74 11.15
C LYS A 242 17.46 -11.57 10.20
N ARG A 243 18.37 -10.60 10.29
CA ARG A 243 18.36 -9.48 9.36
C ARG A 243 18.68 -9.97 7.95
N VAL A 244 17.81 -9.65 7.02
CA VAL A 244 18.02 -9.92 5.59
C VAL A 244 18.99 -8.88 5.04
N ARG A 245 20.08 -9.31 4.43
CA ARG A 245 21.00 -8.45 3.69
C ARG A 245 20.59 -8.41 2.22
N PRO A 246 20.57 -7.22 1.59
CA PRO A 246 20.27 -7.12 0.18
C PRO A 246 21.38 -7.71 -0.68
N HIS A 247 21.06 -8.07 -1.91
CA HIS A 247 22.04 -8.40 -2.93
C HIS A 247 23.05 -7.25 -3.10
N PRO A 248 24.36 -7.50 -3.27
CA PRO A 248 25.40 -6.45 -3.37
C PRO A 248 25.09 -5.38 -4.42
N ALA A 249 24.51 -5.76 -5.57
CA ALA A 249 24.10 -4.82 -6.61
C ALA A 249 23.00 -3.83 -6.15
N LEU A 250 22.27 -4.11 -5.06
CA LEU A 250 21.20 -3.27 -4.53
C LEU A 250 21.62 -2.46 -3.30
N GLU A 251 22.77 -2.75 -2.69
CA GLU A 251 23.29 -2.00 -1.55
C GLU A 251 23.43 -0.49 -1.83
N PRO A 252 23.92 -0.05 -3.03
CA PRO A 252 23.98 1.37 -3.35
C PRO A 252 22.63 2.07 -3.45
N LEU A 253 21.52 1.31 -3.52
CA LEU A 253 20.16 1.84 -3.62
C LEU A 253 19.47 1.97 -2.26
N THR A 254 20.21 1.99 -1.15
CA THR A 254 19.62 2.11 0.18
C THR A 254 20.54 2.84 1.14
N SER A 255 19.96 3.54 2.13
CA SER A 255 20.69 4.13 3.25
C SER A 255 20.87 3.16 4.44
N GLY A 256 20.58 1.85 4.25
CA GLY A 256 20.85 0.81 5.24
C GLY A 256 19.69 -0.11 5.60
N ALA A 257 18.43 0.24 5.29
CA ALA A 257 17.33 -0.72 5.36
C ALA A 257 17.35 -1.64 4.15
N THR A 258 16.92 -2.87 4.30
CA THR A 258 16.80 -3.82 3.19
C THR A 258 15.74 -3.32 2.20
N PRO A 259 16.12 -3.03 0.94
CA PRO A 259 15.15 -2.63 -0.07
C PRO A 259 14.29 -3.82 -0.48
N THR A 260 13.04 -3.57 -0.86
CA THR A 260 12.09 -4.64 -1.21
C THR A 260 11.31 -4.34 -2.48
N VAL A 261 10.95 -5.39 -3.19
CA VAL A 261 9.94 -5.35 -4.23
C VAL A 261 8.57 -5.50 -3.56
N ARG A 262 7.68 -4.51 -3.71
CA ARG A 262 6.25 -4.66 -3.47
C ARG A 262 5.63 -5.21 -4.75
N ALA A 263 5.41 -6.52 -4.79
CA ALA A 263 4.73 -7.21 -5.88
C ALA A 263 3.23 -7.31 -5.59
N LEU A 264 2.39 -6.92 -6.53
CA LEU A 264 0.94 -7.03 -6.45
C LEU A 264 0.46 -8.20 -7.29
N THR A 265 -0.16 -9.19 -6.66
CA THR A 265 -0.76 -10.33 -7.34
C THR A 265 -2.26 -10.38 -7.13
N MET A 266 -2.99 -10.80 -8.17
CA MET A 266 -4.42 -11.04 -8.13
C MET A 266 -4.77 -12.35 -8.83
N VAL A 267 -5.82 -13.02 -8.37
CA VAL A 267 -6.35 -14.22 -9.04
C VAL A 267 -7.01 -13.82 -10.35
N ASP A 268 -6.63 -14.47 -11.46
CA ASP A 268 -7.17 -14.25 -12.79
C ASP A 268 -8.57 -14.90 -12.98
N GLU A 269 -9.13 -14.79 -14.16
CA GLU A 269 -10.44 -15.33 -14.54
C GLU A 269 -10.47 -16.87 -14.52
N GLN A 270 -9.31 -17.52 -14.61
CA GLN A 270 -9.12 -18.97 -14.58
C GLN A 270 -8.79 -19.50 -13.16
N GLY A 271 -8.79 -18.63 -12.17
CA GLY A 271 -8.47 -18.99 -10.78
C GLY A 271 -6.97 -19.11 -10.47
N ARG A 272 -6.09 -18.60 -11.35
CA ARG A 272 -4.63 -18.64 -11.19
C ARG A 272 -4.11 -17.28 -10.73
N PRO A 273 -3.10 -17.22 -9.86
CA PRO A 273 -2.45 -15.96 -9.51
C PRO A 273 -1.72 -15.33 -10.71
N GLU A 274 -1.94 -14.03 -10.92
CA GLU A 274 -1.28 -13.19 -11.92
C GLU A 274 -0.52 -12.05 -11.22
N LEU A 275 0.73 -11.78 -11.63
CA LEU A 275 1.49 -10.61 -11.19
C LEU A 275 1.04 -9.37 -11.97
N ILE A 276 0.39 -8.44 -11.28
CA ILE A 276 -0.29 -7.30 -11.89
C ILE A 276 0.59 -6.05 -11.95
N ALA A 277 1.38 -5.82 -10.90
CA ALA A 277 2.20 -4.63 -10.79
C ALA A 277 3.34 -4.87 -9.80
N ALA A 278 4.43 -4.13 -9.94
CA ALA A 278 5.54 -4.15 -9.01
C ALA A 278 6.16 -2.77 -8.85
N VAL A 279 6.55 -2.43 -7.61
CA VAL A 279 7.36 -1.26 -7.29
C VAL A 279 8.53 -1.67 -6.41
N PHE A 280 9.69 -1.06 -6.62
CA PHE A 280 10.88 -1.27 -5.81
C PHE A 280 10.99 -0.16 -4.79
N ARG A 281 11.10 -0.52 -3.51
CA ARG A 281 11.13 0.42 -2.37
C ARG A 281 12.53 0.49 -1.79
N MET A 282 12.95 1.69 -1.42
CA MET A 282 14.30 2.01 -0.95
C MET A 282 14.22 2.96 0.24
N SER A 283 15.12 2.82 1.21
CA SER A 283 15.29 3.83 2.25
C SER A 283 16.26 4.91 1.80
N PHE A 284 16.02 6.17 2.19
CA PHE A 284 16.97 7.26 2.00
C PHE A 284 16.99 8.20 3.22
N GLY A 285 18.02 9.05 3.30
CA GLY A 285 18.21 9.95 4.44
C GLY A 285 18.59 9.21 5.72
N ALA A 286 18.00 9.61 6.84
CA ALA A 286 18.32 9.06 8.17
C ALA A 286 17.64 7.73 8.49
N ASN A 287 16.69 7.28 7.67
CA ASN A 287 15.97 6.02 7.93
C ASN A 287 16.80 4.81 7.49
N ARG A 288 17.34 4.10 8.47
CA ARG A 288 18.17 2.89 8.26
C ARG A 288 17.45 1.59 8.65
N THR A 289 16.19 1.65 9.06
CA THR A 289 15.50 0.48 9.63
C THR A 289 14.50 -0.12 8.67
N VAL A 290 13.71 0.71 7.97
CA VAL A 290 12.65 0.26 7.07
C VAL A 290 12.64 1.03 5.76
N ASP A 291 12.23 0.37 4.68
CA ASP A 291 12.08 0.95 3.33
C ASP A 291 10.70 1.58 3.09
N ASN A 292 9.89 1.69 4.14
CA ASN A 292 8.50 2.11 4.05
C ASN A 292 8.36 3.57 3.59
N ILE A 293 7.54 3.79 2.58
CA ILE A 293 7.24 5.10 2.00
C ILE A 293 6.66 6.08 3.04
N HIS A 294 5.78 5.61 3.93
CA HIS A 294 5.23 6.43 5.02
C HIS A 294 6.26 6.79 6.10
N ALA A 295 7.40 6.10 6.14
CA ALA A 295 8.54 6.42 6.99
C ALA A 295 9.61 7.24 6.25
N GLY A 296 9.28 7.84 5.13
CA GLY A 296 10.18 8.67 4.33
C GLY A 296 11.00 7.89 3.29
N GLY A 297 10.54 6.70 2.87
CA GLY A 297 11.20 5.92 1.81
C GLY A 297 10.98 6.47 0.40
N LEU A 298 11.73 5.91 -0.56
CA LEU A 298 11.57 6.10 -2.00
C LEU A 298 10.96 4.85 -2.63
N ALA A 299 10.30 5.02 -3.78
CA ALA A 299 9.99 3.90 -4.65
C ALA A 299 9.97 4.30 -6.12
N CYS A 300 10.14 3.31 -6.97
CA CYS A 300 10.00 3.40 -8.41
C CYS A 300 9.23 2.20 -8.95
N TRP A 301 8.62 2.31 -10.14
CA TRP A 301 8.03 1.19 -10.81
C TRP A 301 9.09 0.17 -11.27
N VAL A 302 8.68 -1.07 -11.42
CA VAL A 302 9.47 -2.17 -11.96
C VAL A 302 8.80 -2.69 -13.22
N SER A 303 9.54 -2.77 -14.32
CA SER A 303 9.06 -3.41 -15.56
C SER A 303 8.79 -4.89 -15.31
N LEU A 304 7.56 -5.33 -15.52
CA LEU A 304 7.18 -6.74 -15.32
C LEU A 304 7.86 -7.66 -16.35
N ALA A 305 8.29 -7.12 -17.49
CA ALA A 305 8.95 -7.90 -18.53
C ALA A 305 10.36 -8.32 -18.09
N ASP A 306 11.18 -7.36 -17.67
CA ASP A 306 12.61 -7.56 -17.49
C ASP A 306 13.18 -7.11 -16.14
N GLY A 307 12.35 -6.56 -15.22
CA GLY A 307 12.80 -6.11 -13.90
C GLY A 307 13.54 -4.77 -13.90
N ARG A 308 13.46 -4.00 -14.97
CA ARG A 308 14.11 -2.70 -15.09
C ARG A 308 13.39 -1.65 -14.26
N LEU A 309 14.16 -0.83 -13.54
CA LEU A 309 13.67 0.22 -12.66
C LEU A 309 13.38 1.53 -13.41
N GLY A 310 12.28 2.18 -13.08
CA GLY A 310 11.99 3.53 -13.54
C GLY A 310 12.54 4.62 -12.61
N ARG A 311 12.11 5.88 -12.85
CA ARG A 311 12.42 7.01 -11.98
C ARG A 311 11.76 6.82 -10.61
N ALA A 312 12.46 7.23 -9.57
CA ALA A 312 11.99 7.12 -8.20
C ALA A 312 11.37 8.42 -7.69
N SER A 313 10.48 8.27 -6.70
CA SER A 313 9.91 9.39 -5.96
C SER A 313 9.62 8.96 -4.51
N ASN A 314 9.39 9.95 -3.64
CA ASN A 314 8.81 9.72 -2.32
C ASN A 314 7.27 9.76 -2.40
N LEU A 315 6.60 9.82 -1.23
CA LEU A 315 5.13 9.93 -1.15
C LEU A 315 4.57 11.09 -1.98
N GLY A 316 5.34 12.15 -2.21
CA GLY A 316 4.91 13.31 -3.01
C GLY A 316 3.98 14.27 -2.28
N SER A 317 3.67 14.04 -1.01
CA SER A 317 2.78 14.90 -0.21
C SER A 317 3.35 16.27 0.12
N ASP A 318 4.65 16.49 -0.10
CA ASP A 318 5.35 17.75 0.11
C ASP A 318 5.99 18.34 -1.16
N ALA A 319 5.81 17.71 -2.30
CA ALA A 319 6.30 18.10 -3.63
C ALA A 319 7.83 18.38 -3.75
N ARG A 320 8.61 18.36 -2.68
CA ARG A 320 10.00 18.81 -2.64
C ARG A 320 10.93 17.95 -3.50
N LEU A 321 10.91 16.63 -3.31
CA LEU A 321 11.79 15.73 -4.03
C LEU A 321 11.42 15.63 -5.52
N GLY A 322 10.11 15.54 -5.82
CA GLY A 322 9.63 15.26 -7.18
C GLY A 322 10.04 13.86 -7.64
N TRP A 323 10.52 13.75 -8.88
CA TRP A 323 11.03 12.54 -9.48
C TRP A 323 12.54 12.62 -9.65
N THR A 324 13.24 11.52 -9.35
CA THR A 324 14.69 11.42 -9.47
C THR A 324 15.10 10.15 -10.22
N SER A 325 16.17 10.25 -10.98
CA SER A 325 16.79 9.11 -11.65
C SER A 325 17.90 8.47 -10.81
N ASP A 326 18.36 9.19 -9.78
CA ASP A 326 19.45 8.77 -8.91
C ASP A 326 19.03 8.78 -7.44
N HIS A 327 19.64 7.92 -6.64
CA HIS A 327 19.31 7.80 -5.21
C HIS A 327 19.82 9.04 -4.43
N PRO A 328 18.95 9.80 -3.74
CA PRO A 328 19.32 11.12 -3.20
C PRO A 328 20.41 11.11 -2.13
N SER A 329 20.61 9.98 -1.43
CA SER A 329 21.64 9.88 -0.37
C SER A 329 22.96 9.28 -0.86
N THR A 330 22.94 8.42 -1.88
CA THR A 330 24.14 7.69 -2.33
C THR A 330 24.64 8.15 -3.69
N GLY A 331 23.80 8.85 -4.47
CA GLY A 331 24.09 9.22 -5.85
C GLY A 331 24.02 8.04 -6.85
N ALA A 332 23.69 6.84 -6.39
CA ALA A 332 23.65 5.67 -7.26
C ALA A 332 22.48 5.75 -8.27
N ARG A 333 22.76 5.37 -9.53
CA ARG A 333 21.74 5.35 -10.59
C ARG A 333 20.64 4.34 -10.27
N ILE A 334 19.38 4.77 -10.28
CA ILE A 334 18.17 3.98 -10.11
C ILE A 334 17.57 3.64 -11.47
N GLU A 335 17.23 4.68 -12.24
CA GLU A 335 16.54 4.54 -13.51
C GLU A 335 17.34 3.71 -14.52
N GLY A 336 16.69 2.72 -15.11
CA GLY A 336 17.31 1.80 -16.08
C GLY A 336 18.09 0.64 -15.44
N ARG A 337 18.31 0.62 -14.12
CA ARG A 337 18.95 -0.50 -13.42
C ARG A 337 18.03 -1.71 -13.46
N GLN A 338 18.59 -2.88 -13.70
CA GLN A 338 17.87 -4.15 -13.70
C GLN A 338 17.99 -4.83 -12.34
N LEU A 339 16.86 -5.33 -11.81
CA LEU A 339 16.84 -6.11 -10.59
C LEU A 339 17.45 -7.49 -10.82
N PRO A 340 18.35 -7.97 -9.95
CA PRO A 340 18.82 -9.35 -10.00
C PRO A 340 17.65 -10.31 -9.75
N PHE A 341 17.74 -11.53 -10.29
CA PHE A 341 16.77 -12.60 -10.04
C PHE A 341 15.31 -12.23 -10.32
N TRP A 342 15.06 -11.37 -11.33
CA TRP A 342 13.71 -10.92 -11.61
C TRP A 342 12.73 -12.04 -11.99
N PRO A 343 13.10 -13.02 -12.81
CA PRO A 343 12.24 -14.19 -13.08
C PRO A 343 11.85 -14.94 -11.81
N GLU A 344 12.79 -15.15 -10.89
CA GLU A 344 12.59 -15.86 -9.62
C GLU A 344 11.74 -15.02 -8.64
N VAL A 345 11.84 -13.69 -8.67
CA VAL A 345 10.95 -12.80 -7.91
C VAL A 345 9.50 -12.97 -8.36
N LYS A 346 9.25 -13.04 -9.67
CA LYS A 346 7.91 -13.28 -10.23
C LYS A 346 7.37 -14.64 -9.83
N GLU A 347 8.18 -15.67 -9.97
CA GLU A 347 7.82 -17.05 -9.59
C GLU A 347 7.49 -17.14 -8.09
N LEU A 348 8.33 -16.55 -7.23
CA LEU A 348 8.12 -16.55 -5.78
C LEU A 348 6.79 -15.87 -5.40
N ALA A 349 6.45 -14.74 -6.04
CA ALA A 349 5.20 -14.03 -5.80
C ALA A 349 3.97 -14.89 -6.18
N ILE A 350 4.03 -15.58 -7.32
CA ILE A 350 2.95 -16.46 -7.81
C ILE A 350 2.81 -17.70 -6.91
N ARG A 351 3.92 -18.38 -6.58
CA ARG A 351 3.92 -19.53 -5.65
C ARG A 351 3.37 -19.15 -4.28
N ALA A 352 3.78 -17.99 -3.76
CA ALA A 352 3.25 -17.49 -2.51
C ALA A 352 1.74 -17.26 -2.59
N HIS A 353 1.23 -16.65 -3.66
CA HIS A 353 -0.20 -16.41 -3.79
C HIS A 353 -1.00 -17.72 -3.89
N THR A 354 -0.50 -18.72 -4.61
CA THR A 354 -1.12 -20.06 -4.67
C THR A 354 -1.26 -20.67 -3.28
N LEU A 355 -0.25 -20.48 -2.41
CA LEU A 355 -0.30 -20.95 -1.02
C LEU A 355 -1.36 -20.20 -0.18
N PHE A 356 -1.64 -18.93 -0.51
CA PHE A 356 -2.62 -18.08 0.18
C PHE A 356 -3.85 -17.78 -0.70
N ALA A 357 -4.33 -18.76 -1.45
CA ALA A 357 -5.45 -18.64 -2.40
C ALA A 357 -6.80 -18.29 -1.76
N ASP A 358 -6.88 -18.23 -0.42
CA ASP A 358 -8.02 -17.68 0.32
C ASP A 358 -8.20 -16.15 0.10
N ARG A 359 -7.26 -15.49 -0.58
CA ARG A 359 -7.29 -14.07 -0.92
C ARG A 359 -7.21 -13.88 -2.43
N LEU A 360 -8.05 -13.01 -2.98
CA LEU A 360 -8.00 -12.69 -4.41
C LEU A 360 -6.88 -11.71 -4.76
N LEU A 361 -6.48 -10.90 -3.80
CA LEU A 361 -5.55 -9.80 -3.99
C LEU A 361 -4.57 -9.74 -2.82
N ILE A 362 -3.28 -9.79 -3.11
CA ILE A 362 -2.21 -9.74 -2.12
C ILE A 362 -1.08 -8.84 -2.61
N GLY A 363 -0.53 -8.03 -1.70
CA GLY A 363 0.72 -7.31 -1.92
C GLY A 363 1.86 -7.99 -1.16
N TRP A 364 2.87 -8.44 -1.87
CA TRP A 364 4.04 -9.13 -1.33
C TRP A 364 5.20 -8.19 -1.11
N ASP A 365 5.90 -8.31 0.00
CA ASP A 365 7.18 -7.67 0.23
C ASP A 365 8.26 -8.72 0.05
N ILE A 366 9.08 -8.58 -0.99
CA ILE A 366 10.13 -9.51 -1.40
C ILE A 366 11.47 -8.79 -1.35
N ALA A 367 12.39 -9.27 -0.55
CA ALA A 367 13.78 -8.85 -0.61
C ALA A 367 14.55 -9.70 -1.61
N ILE A 368 15.55 -9.12 -2.26
CA ILE A 368 16.46 -9.83 -3.15
C ILE A 368 17.83 -9.90 -2.45
N THR A 369 18.23 -11.10 -2.12
CA THR A 369 19.52 -11.42 -1.47
C THR A 369 20.54 -11.97 -2.47
N GLU A 370 21.75 -12.20 -2.04
CA GLU A 370 22.78 -12.85 -2.85
C GLU A 370 22.37 -14.27 -3.28
N ASP A 371 21.63 -14.97 -2.42
CA ASP A 371 21.10 -16.33 -2.71
C ASP A 371 19.73 -16.31 -3.44
N GLY A 372 19.26 -15.16 -3.94
CA GLY A 372 17.98 -15.00 -4.63
C GLY A 372 16.89 -14.36 -3.78
N PRO A 373 15.64 -14.32 -4.29
CA PRO A 373 14.53 -13.63 -3.62
C PRO A 373 14.01 -14.37 -2.38
N ILE A 374 13.55 -13.60 -1.39
CA ILE A 374 12.98 -14.10 -0.14
C ILE A 374 11.76 -13.26 0.28
N LEU A 375 10.66 -13.90 0.66
CA LEU A 375 9.47 -13.23 1.18
C LEU A 375 9.71 -12.66 2.58
N ILE A 376 9.36 -11.39 2.76
CA ILE A 376 9.35 -10.71 4.06
C ILE A 376 7.97 -10.79 4.72
N GLU A 377 6.90 -10.48 3.95
CA GLU A 377 5.51 -10.51 4.40
C GLU A 377 4.52 -10.45 3.24
N GLY A 378 3.25 -10.83 3.52
CA GLY A 378 2.11 -10.64 2.63
C GLY A 378 1.09 -9.66 3.21
N ASN A 379 0.62 -8.71 2.41
CA ASN A 379 -0.30 -7.65 2.78
C ASN A 379 -1.70 -7.88 2.20
N ARG A 380 -2.72 -7.99 3.09
CA ARG A 380 -4.12 -8.27 2.74
C ARG A 380 -4.88 -7.10 2.09
N GLY A 381 -4.34 -5.91 2.14
CA GLY A 381 -4.97 -4.69 1.61
C GLY A 381 -3.89 -3.70 1.21
N PRO A 382 -3.17 -3.98 0.10
CA PRO A 382 -2.10 -3.13 -0.38
C PRO A 382 -2.61 -1.73 -0.72
N ASP A 383 -1.75 -0.71 -0.54
CA ASP A 383 -2.08 0.67 -0.88
C ASP A 383 -1.95 0.88 -2.39
N MET A 384 -3.09 0.80 -3.11
CA MET A 384 -3.15 0.94 -4.57
C MET A 384 -2.76 2.33 -5.06
N ASP A 385 -3.14 3.34 -4.30
CA ASP A 385 -2.80 4.73 -4.58
C ASP A 385 -1.29 4.99 -4.65
N LEU A 386 -0.53 4.35 -3.74
CA LEU A 386 0.93 4.44 -3.76
C LEU A 386 1.52 3.72 -4.98
N MET A 387 0.98 2.57 -5.36
CA MET A 387 1.45 1.89 -6.57
C MET A 387 1.19 2.75 -7.82
N GLN A 388 -0.01 3.32 -7.96
CA GLN A 388 -0.34 4.25 -9.03
C GLN A 388 0.59 5.47 -9.04
N ARG A 389 0.94 6.00 -7.85
CA ARG A 389 1.91 7.09 -7.72
C ARG A 389 3.25 6.73 -8.34
N PHE A 390 3.82 5.57 -7.97
CA PHE A 390 5.18 5.19 -8.38
C PHE A 390 5.25 4.63 -9.81
N MET A 391 4.15 4.10 -10.32
CA MET A 391 4.02 3.70 -11.72
C MET A 391 3.66 4.89 -12.64
N ASP A 392 3.25 6.01 -12.07
CA ASP A 392 2.73 7.20 -12.75
C ASP A 392 1.57 6.88 -13.72
N ILE A 393 0.71 5.92 -13.34
CA ILE A 393 -0.48 5.49 -14.10
C ILE A 393 -1.69 5.34 -13.18
N GLY A 394 -2.89 5.49 -13.74
CA GLY A 394 -4.13 5.10 -13.06
C GLY A 394 -4.40 3.60 -13.19
N PHE A 395 -5.15 3.02 -12.25
CA PHE A 395 -5.52 1.61 -12.30
C PHE A 395 -6.93 1.35 -12.85
N CYS A 396 -7.71 2.40 -13.14
CA CYS A 396 -9.06 2.24 -13.71
C CYS A 396 -9.09 1.80 -15.19
N ASP A 397 -7.98 1.97 -15.90
CA ASP A 397 -7.76 1.49 -17.28
C ASP A 397 -6.63 0.45 -17.36
N HIS A 398 -6.36 -0.23 -16.24
CA HIS A 398 -5.31 -1.22 -16.07
C HIS A 398 -5.91 -2.61 -15.85
N ARG A 399 -5.15 -3.67 -16.13
CA ARG A 399 -5.51 -5.09 -15.91
C ARG A 399 -6.11 -5.33 -14.52
N LEU A 400 -5.66 -4.63 -13.50
CA LEU A 400 -6.20 -4.72 -12.14
C LEU A 400 -7.71 -4.40 -12.09
N ALA A 401 -8.15 -3.33 -12.77
CA ALA A 401 -9.57 -2.98 -12.78
C ALA A 401 -10.42 -4.04 -13.48
N GLU A 402 -9.90 -4.63 -14.57
CA GLU A 402 -10.57 -5.72 -15.28
C GLU A 402 -10.81 -6.91 -14.36
N LEU A 403 -9.78 -7.36 -13.65
CA LEU A 403 -9.87 -8.46 -12.69
C LEU A 403 -10.80 -8.14 -11.51
N ILE A 404 -10.70 -6.95 -10.93
CA ILE A 404 -11.61 -6.52 -9.86
C ILE A 404 -13.07 -6.57 -10.36
N ALA A 405 -13.36 -5.97 -11.51
CA ALA A 405 -14.69 -5.96 -12.09
C ALA A 405 -15.19 -7.38 -12.40
N TRP A 406 -14.34 -8.24 -12.96
CA TRP A 406 -14.68 -9.64 -13.21
C TRP A 406 -15.09 -10.35 -11.92
N HIS A 407 -14.28 -10.25 -10.85
CA HIS A 407 -14.61 -10.87 -9.57
C HIS A 407 -15.86 -10.27 -8.90
N LEU A 408 -16.15 -8.99 -9.10
CA LEU A 408 -17.37 -8.36 -8.60
C LEU A 408 -18.60 -8.89 -9.35
N ARG A 409 -18.52 -9.07 -10.68
CA ARG A 409 -19.59 -9.69 -11.50
C ARG A 409 -19.78 -11.16 -11.13
N ALA A 410 -18.72 -11.95 -11.06
CA ALA A 410 -18.78 -13.38 -10.71
C ALA A 410 -19.39 -13.62 -9.32
N ARG A 411 -19.34 -12.64 -8.43
CA ARG A 411 -19.95 -12.68 -7.09
C ARG A 411 -21.33 -12.03 -7.01
N GLY A 412 -21.89 -11.59 -8.14
CA GLY A 412 -23.22 -11.00 -8.20
C GLY A 412 -23.34 -9.58 -7.65
N TYR A 413 -22.23 -8.85 -7.44
CA TYR A 413 -22.28 -7.47 -7.00
C TYR A 413 -22.62 -6.47 -8.12
N VAL A 414 -22.38 -6.85 -9.38
CA VAL A 414 -22.77 -6.09 -10.57
C VAL A 414 -23.89 -6.86 -11.25
N PRO A 415 -25.08 -6.26 -11.50
CA PRO A 415 -26.13 -6.91 -12.27
C PRO A 415 -25.62 -7.28 -13.68
N ASN A 416 -25.95 -8.48 -14.16
CA ASN A 416 -25.73 -8.82 -15.56
C ASN A 416 -26.60 -7.90 -16.43
N ASP A 417 -26.07 -7.39 -17.56
CA ASP A 417 -26.79 -6.49 -18.44
C ASP A 417 -28.13 -7.11 -18.94
N ALA A 418 -28.21 -8.46 -19.03
CA ALA A 418 -29.45 -9.19 -19.28
C ALA A 418 -30.51 -9.07 -18.16
N GLN A 419 -30.11 -8.84 -16.89
CA GLN A 419 -31.03 -8.60 -15.77
C GLN A 419 -31.38 -7.12 -15.65
N ALA A 420 -30.50 -6.20 -16.04
CA ALA A 420 -30.78 -4.77 -16.08
C ALA A 420 -31.87 -4.43 -17.10
N SER A 421 -31.88 -5.12 -18.24
CA SER A 421 -32.91 -5.00 -19.28
C SER A 421 -34.29 -5.47 -18.81
N LYS A 422 -34.36 -6.57 -18.02
CA LYS A 422 -35.61 -7.07 -17.44
C LYS A 422 -36.18 -6.18 -16.34
N MET A 423 -35.31 -5.53 -15.54
CA MET A 423 -35.76 -4.59 -14.49
C MET A 423 -36.24 -3.24 -15.05
N SER A 424 -35.77 -2.83 -16.24
CA SER A 424 -36.25 -1.62 -16.91
C SER A 424 -37.64 -1.86 -17.57
N VAL A 425 -37.90 -3.07 -18.07
CA VAL A 425 -39.20 -3.44 -18.67
C VAL A 425 -40.29 -3.54 -17.60
N VAL A 426 -40.00 -4.09 -16.41
CA VAL A 426 -41.00 -4.21 -15.31
C VAL A 426 -41.38 -2.85 -14.69
N ARG A 427 -40.60 -1.79 -14.91
CA ARG A 427 -40.94 -0.43 -14.41
C ARG A 427 -41.79 0.37 -15.41
N VAL A 428 -41.93 -0.06 -16.65
CA VAL A 428 -42.77 0.63 -17.66
C VAL A 428 -44.19 0.09 -17.66
N ASP A 429 -44.39 -1.13 -17.17
CA ASP A 429 -45.75 -1.74 -17.10
C ASP A 429 -46.50 -1.48 -15.80
N ALA A 430 -45.96 -0.60 -14.94
CA ALA A 430 -46.56 -0.23 -13.63
C ALA A 430 -46.93 1.27 -13.55
N GLN A 431 -47.21 1.93 -14.69
CA GLN A 431 -47.83 3.28 -14.72
C GLN A 431 -49.17 3.29 -15.47
#